data_03df2c56ef280db3799e62a6ca81bd79
#
_entry.id   03df2c56ef280db3799e62a6ca81bd79
#
_cell.length_a   1.000
_cell.length_b   1.000
_cell.length_c   1.000
_cell.angle_alpha   90.00
_cell.angle_beta   90.00
_cell.angle_gamma   90.00
#
_symmetry.space_group_name_H-M   'P 1'
#
loop_
_entity.id
_entity.type
_entity.pdbx_description
1 polymer ?
#
loop_
_entity_poly.entity_id
_entity_poly.type
_entity_poly.pdbx_seq_one_letter_code
_entity_poly.pdbx_strand_id
1 'polypeptide(L)'
;MVGGRAYATEVLERAATWKDRARRITVYPAPGQTRVPRSFARFQERPTPFPGAAATVGYVVTLQVDGYHALKVTGIAFSRGAGHTPVAVHAAVAARSAGSRLPRSAVDRRLPANAAMLAATAPLAGGTVYHVRISGYVQATAGGPWTRFRTRAWSFTTA
;
A
#
# COMPACT_ATOMS: atom_id res chain seq x y z
N MET A 1 28.27 -8.48 -3.07
CA MET A 1 27.09 -8.20 -2.18
C MET A 1 26.20 -7.22 -2.90
N VAL A 2 25.12 -7.69 -3.48
CA VAL A 2 24.13 -6.84 -4.16
C VAL A 2 23.19 -6.33 -3.09
N GLY A 3 23.22 -5.01 -2.85
CA GLY A 3 22.40 -4.37 -1.83
C GLY A 3 20.91 -4.55 -2.11
N GLY A 4 20.23 -5.23 -1.19
CA GLY A 4 18.77 -5.40 -1.23
C GLY A 4 18.07 -4.06 -1.01
N ARG A 5 17.74 -3.36 -2.09
CA ARG A 5 16.72 -2.32 -2.06
C ARG A 5 15.37 -3.02 -1.93
N ALA A 6 14.55 -2.57 -1.00
CA ALA A 6 13.26 -3.19 -0.77
C ALA A 6 12.41 -3.13 -2.04
N TYR A 7 11.90 -4.28 -2.45
CA TYR A 7 11.08 -4.46 -3.66
C TYR A 7 9.91 -3.47 -3.80
N ALA A 8 9.41 -2.95 -2.69
CA ALA A 8 8.35 -1.95 -2.69
C ALA A 8 8.79 -0.62 -3.33
N THR A 9 10.03 -0.18 -3.09
CA THR A 9 10.56 1.07 -3.65
C THR A 9 10.85 0.93 -5.14
N GLU A 10 11.39 -0.21 -5.58
CA GLU A 10 11.63 -0.46 -7.01
C GLU A 10 10.33 -0.50 -7.83
N VAL A 11 9.27 -1.09 -7.29
CA VAL A 11 7.95 -1.08 -7.95
C VAL A 11 7.41 0.34 -8.09
N LEU A 12 7.61 1.19 -7.08
CA LEU A 12 7.14 2.58 -7.09
C LEU A 12 8.02 3.48 -7.98
N GLU A 13 9.34 3.30 -7.98
CA GLU A 13 10.27 4.07 -8.82
C GLU A 13 10.07 3.81 -10.32
N ARG A 14 9.89 2.55 -10.72
CA ARG A 14 9.60 2.21 -12.13
C ARG A 14 8.31 2.81 -12.65
N ALA A 15 7.33 3.02 -11.78
CA ALA A 15 6.07 3.62 -12.17
C ALA A 15 6.14 5.14 -12.33
N ALA A 16 7.07 5.83 -11.66
CA ALA A 16 7.24 7.27 -11.74
C ALA A 16 7.75 7.76 -13.10
N THR A 17 8.39 6.90 -13.90
CA THR A 17 9.05 7.26 -15.17
C THR A 17 8.20 7.05 -16.44
N TRP A 18 6.97 6.54 -16.32
CA TRP A 18 6.17 6.18 -17.49
C TRP A 18 4.98 7.12 -17.70
N LYS A 19 5.12 8.12 -18.54
CA LYS A 19 4.09 9.12 -18.85
C LYS A 19 2.91 8.61 -19.69
N ASP A 20 2.99 7.44 -20.33
CA ASP A 20 2.00 6.93 -21.29
C ASP A 20 1.31 5.62 -20.90
N ARG A 21 1.17 5.32 -19.60
CA ARG A 21 0.46 4.09 -19.20
C ARG A 21 -1.05 4.30 -19.17
N ALA A 22 -1.77 3.36 -19.78
CA ALA A 22 -3.22 3.23 -19.61
C ALA A 22 -3.59 3.29 -18.12
N ARG A 23 -4.64 4.05 -17.79
CA ARG A 23 -5.13 4.21 -16.41
C ARG A 23 -5.48 2.86 -15.79
N ARG A 24 -4.70 2.43 -14.81
CA ARG A 24 -4.91 1.16 -14.13
C ARG A 24 -4.60 1.28 -12.64
N ILE A 25 -5.11 0.32 -11.87
CA ILE A 25 -4.79 0.17 -10.45
C ILE A 25 -3.95 -1.09 -10.28
N THR A 26 -2.74 -0.91 -9.82
CA THR A 26 -1.79 -1.98 -9.50
C THR A 26 -1.75 -2.17 -7.99
N VAL A 27 -1.78 -3.42 -7.54
CA VAL A 27 -1.71 -3.77 -6.13
C VAL A 27 -0.61 -4.80 -5.91
N TYR A 28 0.02 -4.74 -4.74
CA TYR A 28 0.97 -5.73 -4.28
C TYR A 28 0.74 -6.01 -2.78
N PRO A 29 0.78 -7.27 -2.30
CA PRO A 29 0.91 -8.51 -3.07
C PRO A 29 -0.16 -8.64 -4.14
N ALA A 30 0.13 -9.34 -5.24
CA ALA A 30 -0.82 -9.52 -6.33
C ALA A 30 -2.04 -10.35 -5.88
N PRO A 31 -3.21 -10.18 -6.51
CA PRO A 31 -4.38 -11.01 -6.24
C PRO A 31 -4.04 -12.51 -6.37
N GLY A 32 -4.35 -13.30 -5.35
CA GLY A 32 -4.06 -14.73 -5.29
C GLY A 32 -2.58 -15.10 -5.05
N GLN A 33 -1.69 -14.14 -4.88
CA GLN A 33 -0.27 -14.42 -4.61
C GLN A 33 -0.12 -15.28 -3.35
N THR A 34 0.71 -16.31 -3.45
CA THR A 34 1.05 -17.21 -2.35
C THR A 34 2.49 -16.97 -1.89
N ARG A 35 2.85 -17.53 -0.73
CA ARG A 35 4.19 -17.43 -0.12
C ARG A 35 4.65 -15.97 0.08
N VAL A 36 3.72 -15.08 0.36
CA VAL A 36 4.04 -13.69 0.70
C VAL A 36 4.80 -13.69 2.03
N PRO A 37 5.93 -12.96 2.17
CA PRO A 37 6.63 -12.84 3.44
C PRO A 37 5.70 -12.36 4.56
N ARG A 38 5.97 -12.80 5.78
CA ARG A 38 5.11 -12.50 6.94
C ARG A 38 5.37 -11.13 7.55
N SER A 39 6.58 -10.62 7.35
CA SER A 39 7.03 -9.41 8.03
C SER A 39 7.96 -8.57 7.17
N PHE A 40 8.05 -7.32 7.58
CA PHE A 40 8.95 -6.33 7.04
C PHE A 40 9.70 -5.66 8.21
N ALA A 41 11.03 -5.64 8.12
CA ALA A 41 11.88 -4.99 9.12
C ALA A 41 12.04 -3.51 8.76
N ARG A 42 11.34 -2.65 9.48
CA ARG A 42 11.23 -1.22 9.24
C ARG A 42 12.56 -0.47 9.14
N PHE A 43 13.58 -0.91 9.89
CA PHE A 43 14.91 -0.29 9.90
C PHE A 43 15.74 -0.57 8.64
N GLN A 44 15.32 -1.50 7.78
CA GLN A 44 15.98 -1.78 6.51
C GLN A 44 15.77 -0.67 5.48
N GLU A 45 14.78 0.19 5.69
CA GLU A 45 14.54 1.37 4.86
C GLU A 45 14.86 2.65 5.64
N ARG A 46 15.60 3.53 5.02
CA ARG A 46 15.91 4.86 5.57
C ARG A 46 15.51 5.94 4.57
N PRO A 47 14.70 6.89 5.05
CA PRO A 47 14.05 6.92 6.34
C PRO A 47 12.90 5.90 6.41
N THR A 48 12.64 5.47 7.61
CA THR A 48 11.71 4.39 7.97
C THR A 48 10.28 4.69 7.53
N PRO A 49 9.61 3.82 6.77
CA PRO A 49 8.17 3.92 6.57
C PRO A 49 7.45 3.69 7.91
N PHE A 50 6.24 4.21 8.04
CA PHE A 50 5.41 4.07 9.23
C PHE A 50 6.07 4.55 10.54
N PRO A 51 6.35 5.86 10.69
CA PRO A 51 6.90 6.41 11.94
C PRO A 51 6.07 5.99 13.16
N GLY A 52 6.73 5.62 14.25
CA GLY A 52 6.08 5.15 15.48
C GLY A 52 5.60 3.70 15.47
N ALA A 53 5.73 2.97 14.36
CA ALA A 53 5.44 1.54 14.32
C ALA A 53 6.54 0.71 15.03
N ALA A 54 6.24 -0.54 15.37
CA ALA A 54 7.21 -1.51 15.87
C ALA A 54 8.38 -1.72 14.89
N ALA A 55 9.53 -2.20 15.36
CA ALA A 55 10.70 -2.48 14.52
C ALA A 55 10.39 -3.47 13.38
N THR A 56 9.50 -4.42 13.65
CA THR A 56 8.99 -5.38 12.68
C THR A 56 7.48 -5.26 12.59
N VAL A 57 6.98 -5.06 11.39
CA VAL A 57 5.55 -4.96 11.06
C VAL A 57 5.17 -6.08 10.10
N GLY A 58 3.89 -6.22 9.78
CA GLY A 58 3.44 -7.12 8.73
C GLY A 58 4.02 -6.72 7.37
N TYR A 59 4.03 -7.66 6.43
CA TYR A 59 4.55 -7.40 5.10
C TYR A 59 3.76 -6.28 4.41
N VAL A 60 4.47 -5.47 3.64
CA VAL A 60 3.94 -4.25 3.06
C VAL A 60 2.96 -4.57 1.92
N VAL A 61 1.80 -3.94 1.97
CA VAL A 61 0.79 -3.93 0.91
C VAL A 61 0.83 -2.58 0.24
N THR A 62 0.90 -2.56 -1.08
CA THR A 62 0.91 -1.31 -1.86
C THR A 62 -0.27 -1.24 -2.81
N LEU A 63 -0.75 -0.03 -3.05
CA LEU A 63 -1.70 0.29 -4.10
C LEU A 63 -1.16 1.50 -4.87
N GLN A 64 -1.11 1.36 -6.19
CA GLN A 64 -0.69 2.41 -7.09
C GLN A 64 -1.72 2.60 -8.21
N VAL A 65 -1.99 3.84 -8.56
CA VAL A 65 -2.89 4.21 -9.66
C VAL A 65 -2.07 4.80 -10.80
N ASP A 66 -1.74 3.97 -11.77
CA ASP A 66 -0.97 4.37 -12.95
C ASP A 66 -1.81 5.28 -13.86
N GLY A 67 -1.17 6.26 -14.51
CA GLY A 67 -1.84 7.22 -15.39
C GLY A 67 -2.73 8.24 -14.67
N TYR A 68 -2.64 8.32 -13.33
CA TYR A 68 -3.28 9.35 -12.51
C TYR A 68 -2.25 10.23 -11.81
N HIS A 69 -2.61 11.50 -11.62
CA HIS A 69 -1.77 12.47 -10.94
C HIS A 69 -1.69 12.21 -9.43
N ALA A 70 -2.82 11.85 -8.80
CA ALA A 70 -2.88 11.64 -7.36
C ALA A 70 -3.93 10.61 -6.94
N LEU A 71 -3.71 10.04 -5.76
CA LEU A 71 -4.58 9.08 -5.07
C LEU A 71 -4.97 9.63 -3.70
N LYS A 72 -6.25 9.49 -3.34
CA LYS A 72 -6.78 9.73 -2.00
C LYS A 72 -7.47 8.46 -1.50
N VAL A 73 -6.90 7.80 -0.53
CA VAL A 73 -7.51 6.62 0.12
C VAL A 73 -8.46 7.10 1.21
N THR A 74 -9.70 6.63 1.19
CA THR A 74 -10.74 7.00 2.17
C THR A 74 -11.18 5.85 3.06
N GLY A 75 -10.90 4.61 2.66
CA GLY A 75 -11.23 3.44 3.46
C GLY A 75 -10.27 2.28 3.20
N ILE A 76 -9.92 1.60 4.28
CA ILE A 76 -9.14 0.37 4.27
C ILE A 76 -9.84 -0.64 5.16
N ALA A 77 -10.02 -1.87 4.64
CA ALA A 77 -10.28 -3.03 5.45
C ALA A 77 -9.18 -4.06 5.19
N PHE A 78 -8.56 -4.54 6.24
CA PHE A 78 -7.56 -5.59 6.21
C PHE A 78 -7.98 -6.67 7.20
N SER A 79 -8.10 -7.90 6.74
CA SER A 79 -8.64 -8.99 7.56
C SER A 79 -7.96 -10.31 7.22
N ARG A 80 -8.09 -11.30 8.11
CA ARG A 80 -7.50 -12.64 7.96
C ARG A 80 -8.55 -13.74 8.03
N GLY A 81 -8.29 -14.83 7.31
CA GLY A 81 -9.06 -16.07 7.32
C GLY A 81 -10.48 -15.93 6.75
N ALA A 82 -11.20 -17.03 6.70
CA ALA A 82 -12.56 -17.09 6.18
C ALA A 82 -13.57 -16.26 7.01
N GLY A 83 -13.31 -16.08 8.30
CA GLY A 83 -14.15 -15.25 9.19
C GLY A 83 -13.87 -13.75 9.07
N HIS A 84 -13.00 -13.32 8.18
CA HIS A 84 -12.64 -11.90 7.98
C HIS A 84 -12.28 -11.17 9.29
N THR A 85 -11.54 -11.83 10.21
CA THR A 85 -11.10 -11.19 11.44
C THR A 85 -10.30 -9.93 11.15
N PRO A 86 -10.69 -8.75 11.65
CA PRO A 86 -9.98 -7.50 11.37
C PRO A 86 -8.52 -7.53 11.83
N VAL A 87 -7.65 -6.92 11.05
CA VAL A 87 -6.23 -6.76 11.35
C VAL A 87 -5.91 -5.26 11.37
N ALA A 88 -5.31 -4.81 12.47
CA ALA A 88 -4.90 -3.43 12.61
C ALA A 88 -3.73 -3.10 11.65
N VAL A 89 -3.79 -1.93 11.00
CA VAL A 89 -2.79 -1.51 10.02
C VAL A 89 -2.25 -0.11 10.30
N HIS A 90 -1.01 0.11 9.91
CA HIS A 90 -0.44 1.42 9.63
C HIS A 90 -0.64 1.73 8.15
N ALA A 91 -0.86 3.00 7.82
CA ALA A 91 -0.93 3.46 6.44
C ALA A 91 0.08 4.59 6.21
N ALA A 92 0.72 4.59 5.05
CA ALA A 92 1.52 5.70 4.57
C ALA A 92 0.93 6.20 3.25
N VAL A 93 0.75 7.52 3.15
CA VAL A 93 0.18 8.19 1.98
C VAL A 93 1.03 9.41 1.62
N ALA A 94 1.08 9.78 0.36
CA ALA A 94 1.76 10.99 -0.06
C ALA A 94 1.08 12.25 0.53
N ALA A 95 1.86 13.33 0.71
CA ALA A 95 1.37 14.58 1.30
C ALA A 95 0.12 15.16 0.60
N ARG A 96 0.02 14.99 -0.73
CA ARG A 96 -1.16 15.41 -1.51
C ARG A 96 -2.41 14.60 -1.25
N SER A 97 -2.25 13.42 -0.66
CA SER A 97 -3.33 12.53 -0.24
C SER A 97 -3.70 12.72 1.24
N ALA A 98 -3.16 13.73 1.93
CA ALA A 98 -3.32 13.95 3.36
C ALA A 98 -4.78 14.20 3.83
N GLY A 99 -5.71 14.41 2.92
CA GLY A 99 -7.15 14.38 3.23
C GLY A 99 -7.73 12.98 3.39
N SER A 100 -6.93 11.93 3.30
CA SER A 100 -7.34 10.54 3.54
C SER A 100 -7.58 10.33 5.04
N ARG A 101 -8.79 9.89 5.40
CA ARG A 101 -9.12 9.54 6.79
C ARG A 101 -8.74 8.08 7.04
N LEU A 102 -7.48 7.82 7.37
CA LEU A 102 -7.00 6.48 7.64
C LEU A 102 -6.56 6.36 9.11
N PRO A 103 -6.88 5.27 9.81
CA PRO A 103 -6.36 5.03 11.13
C PRO A 103 -4.83 4.89 11.06
N ARG A 104 -4.12 5.49 12.02
CA ARG A 104 -2.65 5.43 12.11
C ARG A 104 -1.94 5.80 10.80
N SER A 105 -2.45 6.80 10.08
CA SER A 105 -1.83 7.26 8.84
C SER A 105 -0.65 8.18 9.12
N ALA A 106 0.42 8.00 8.35
CA ALA A 106 1.54 8.92 8.26
C ALA A 106 1.62 9.50 6.85
N VAL A 107 2.02 10.77 6.76
CA VAL A 107 2.36 11.39 5.48
C VAL A 107 3.82 11.06 5.18
N ASP A 108 4.06 10.34 4.09
CA ASP A 108 5.40 10.14 3.56
C ASP A 108 5.56 10.93 2.26
N ARG A 109 6.33 12.01 2.32
CA ARG A 109 6.56 12.92 1.19
C ARG A 109 7.36 12.29 0.05
N ARG A 110 7.93 11.11 0.25
CA ARG A 110 8.68 10.36 -0.77
C ARG A 110 7.80 9.38 -1.53
N LEU A 111 6.65 9.03 -0.98
CA LEU A 111 5.68 8.27 -1.74
C LEU A 111 5.19 9.10 -2.94
N PRO A 112 5.12 8.51 -4.14
CA PRO A 112 4.45 9.13 -5.28
C PRO A 112 3.01 9.51 -4.91
N ALA A 113 2.55 10.67 -5.41
CA ALA A 113 1.20 11.16 -5.10
C ALA A 113 0.08 10.20 -5.51
N ASN A 114 0.36 9.27 -6.41
CA ASN A 114 -0.54 8.24 -6.92
C ASN A 114 -0.36 6.86 -6.25
N ALA A 115 0.31 6.79 -5.09
CA ALA A 115 0.55 5.55 -4.37
C ALA A 115 0.16 5.64 -2.88
N ALA A 116 -0.13 4.47 -2.30
CA ALA A 116 -0.32 4.28 -0.87
C ALA A 116 0.32 2.97 -0.43
N MET A 117 0.81 2.92 0.82
CA MET A 117 1.39 1.74 1.44
C MET A 117 0.65 1.43 2.74
N LEU A 118 0.51 0.15 3.04
CA LEU A 118 -0.09 -0.36 4.27
C LEU A 118 0.81 -1.44 4.85
N ALA A 119 0.83 -1.57 6.17
CA ALA A 119 1.41 -2.73 6.84
C ALA A 119 0.57 -3.09 8.06
N ALA A 120 0.37 -4.37 8.34
CA ALA A 120 -0.20 -4.79 9.61
C ALA A 120 0.70 -4.33 10.76
N THR A 121 0.12 -3.99 11.91
CA THR A 121 0.87 -3.48 13.07
C THR A 121 1.80 -4.52 13.71
N ALA A 122 1.63 -5.79 13.35
CA ALA A 122 2.47 -6.92 13.79
C ALA A 122 2.72 -7.87 12.59
N PRO A 123 3.73 -8.75 12.67
CA PRO A 123 3.97 -9.78 11.66
C PRO A 123 2.70 -10.59 11.36
N LEU A 124 2.53 -10.97 10.09
CA LEU A 124 1.40 -11.78 9.65
C LEU A 124 1.56 -13.24 10.12
N ALA A 125 0.47 -13.92 10.36
CA ALA A 125 0.49 -15.37 10.64
C ALA A 125 0.90 -16.14 9.37
N GLY A 126 1.63 -17.24 9.53
CA GLY A 126 2.04 -18.11 8.42
C GLY A 126 0.90 -18.90 7.83
N GLY A 127 1.00 -19.28 6.56
CA GLY A 127 0.02 -20.11 5.85
C GLY A 127 -1.41 -19.54 5.84
N THR A 128 -1.57 -18.22 6.05
CA THR A 128 -2.86 -17.59 6.30
C THR A 128 -3.29 -16.74 5.13
N VAL A 129 -4.57 -16.84 4.73
CA VAL A 129 -5.17 -15.95 3.72
C VAL A 129 -5.49 -14.61 4.35
N TYR A 130 -5.05 -13.55 3.72
CA TYR A 130 -5.36 -12.16 4.06
C TYR A 130 -6.19 -11.53 2.96
N HIS A 131 -7.19 -10.75 3.37
CA HIS A 131 -8.08 -10.01 2.49
C HIS A 131 -7.85 -8.52 2.67
N VAL A 132 -7.68 -7.83 1.56
CA VAL A 132 -7.48 -6.38 1.52
C VAL A 132 -8.61 -5.75 0.73
N ARG A 133 -9.16 -4.64 1.25
CA ARG A 133 -10.15 -3.84 0.56
C ARG A 133 -9.78 -2.36 0.71
N ILE A 134 -9.65 -1.65 -0.40
CA ILE A 134 -9.30 -0.22 -0.42
C ILE A 134 -10.30 0.53 -1.27
N SER A 135 -10.76 1.67 -0.75
CA SER A 135 -11.64 2.61 -1.46
C SER A 135 -11.07 4.03 -1.41
N GLY A 136 -11.45 4.85 -2.38
CA GLY A 136 -10.96 6.22 -2.44
C GLY A 136 -11.29 6.94 -3.73
N TYR A 137 -10.48 7.95 -4.02
CA TYR A 137 -10.59 8.82 -5.18
C TYR A 137 -9.25 8.94 -5.89
N VAL A 138 -9.30 9.17 -7.18
CA VAL A 138 -8.16 9.47 -8.04
C VAL A 138 -8.34 10.83 -8.70
N GLN A 139 -7.24 11.49 -9.00
CA GLN A 139 -7.20 12.74 -9.72
C GLN A 139 -6.40 12.52 -11.00
N ALA A 140 -7.00 12.74 -12.14
CA ALA A 140 -6.35 12.47 -13.44
C ALA A 140 -5.23 13.47 -13.75
N THR A 141 -5.47 14.74 -13.46
CA THR A 141 -4.53 15.85 -13.72
C THR A 141 -4.41 16.74 -12.48
N ALA A 142 -3.31 17.43 -12.34
CA ALA A 142 -3.12 18.40 -11.24
C ALA A 142 -4.23 19.46 -11.28
N GLY A 143 -4.89 19.68 -10.13
CA GLY A 143 -6.00 20.62 -10.01
C GLY A 143 -7.34 20.15 -10.59
N GLY A 144 -7.39 19.01 -11.28
CA GLY A 144 -8.60 18.43 -11.82
C GLY A 144 -9.53 17.84 -10.77
N PRO A 145 -10.74 17.38 -11.18
CA PRO A 145 -11.70 16.81 -10.24
C PRO A 145 -11.24 15.47 -9.68
N TRP A 146 -11.63 15.20 -8.43
CA TRP A 146 -11.48 13.90 -7.80
C TRP A 146 -12.62 12.98 -8.23
N THR A 147 -12.27 11.83 -8.82
CA THR A 147 -13.21 10.81 -9.26
C THR A 147 -13.09 9.58 -8.36
N ARG A 148 -14.20 9.06 -7.87
CA ARG A 148 -14.23 7.84 -7.07
C ARG A 148 -13.79 6.65 -7.93
N PHE A 149 -12.80 5.87 -7.49
CA PHE A 149 -12.48 4.63 -8.16
C PHE A 149 -13.28 3.45 -7.57
N ARG A 150 -13.49 2.43 -8.39
CA ARG A 150 -14.14 1.21 -7.93
C ARG A 150 -13.30 0.58 -6.82
N THR A 151 -13.92 0.28 -5.68
CA THR A 151 -13.26 -0.39 -4.56
C THR A 151 -12.45 -1.60 -5.03
N ARG A 152 -11.18 -1.65 -4.68
CA ARG A 152 -10.32 -2.81 -4.94
C ARG A 152 -10.39 -3.74 -3.75
N ALA A 153 -10.70 -5.01 -4.05
CA ALA A 153 -10.68 -6.09 -3.07
C ALA A 153 -9.91 -7.27 -3.66
N TRP A 154 -8.97 -7.80 -2.89
CA TRP A 154 -8.17 -8.96 -3.29
C TRP A 154 -7.68 -9.71 -2.05
N SER A 155 -7.11 -10.89 -2.26
CA SER A 155 -6.49 -11.68 -1.20
C SER A 155 -5.12 -12.18 -1.62
N PHE A 156 -4.32 -12.54 -0.63
CA PHE A 156 -3.03 -13.21 -0.78
C PHE A 156 -2.81 -14.18 0.38
N THR A 157 -1.87 -15.12 0.24
CA THR A 157 -1.52 -16.10 1.26
C THR A 157 -0.07 -15.93 1.68
N THR A 158 0.19 -15.91 2.98
CA THR A 158 1.54 -15.83 3.55
C THR A 158 2.30 -17.16 3.45
N ALA A 159 3.62 -17.09 3.54
CA ALA A 159 4.48 -18.26 3.68
C ALA A 159 4.30 -18.96 5.04
#